data_0dd051591bff4c57fa1a47c03e731af5
#
_entry.id   0dd051591bff4c57fa1a47c03e731af5
#
_cell.length_a   1.000
_cell.length_b   1.000
_cell.length_c   1.000
_cell.angle_alpha   90.00
_cell.angle_beta   90.00
_cell.angle_gamma   90.00
#
_symmetry.space_group_name_H-M   'P 1'
#
loop_
_entity.id
_entity.type
_entity.pdbx_description
1 polymer ?
#
loop_
_entity_poly.entity_id
_entity_poly.type
_entity_poly.pdbx_seq_one_letter_code
_entity_poly.pdbx_strand_id
1 'polypeptide(L)'
;KRVDFSGRSVIVVGPTLNMDQCGIPKKMALELFKPHLMAKLEEKGYATTLKAAKRLIEGEANEVWECLNEIVDEYPIMLNRAPTLHKLSIQAFHPVLIDGKAIRLHPLVCAAFNADFDGDQMAVHVPLSQEAVAEAKILMMSSMNILLPASGRAIAVPSQDMILGIYYLSLEKDGVQGEHKLFTDVNEVKIALDMNKIDLHAKIRTKLDDKVIHTTVGRLIIHEILPDFVPANLWNKILKKKDIGTLVDYIYKHGGYEVTPR
;
A
#
# COMPACT_ATOMS: atom_id res chain seq x y z
N LYS A 1 7.78 29.12 -5.31
CA LYS A 1 7.27 29.18 -6.68
C LYS A 1 5.90 28.50 -6.74
N ARG A 2 4.89 29.14 -7.30
CA ARG A 2 3.55 28.53 -7.48
C ARG A 2 3.60 27.54 -8.63
N VAL A 3 2.90 26.42 -8.48
CA VAL A 3 2.78 25.38 -9.50
C VAL A 3 1.28 25.16 -9.73
N ASP A 4 0.87 25.20 -10.99
CA ASP A 4 -0.52 24.95 -11.39
C ASP A 4 -0.87 23.45 -11.22
N PHE A 5 -2.15 23.15 -11.14
CA PHE A 5 -2.68 21.79 -10.96
C PHE A 5 -2.04 21.04 -9.79
N SER A 6 -1.88 21.76 -8.70
CA SER A 6 -1.35 21.24 -7.45
C SER A 6 -2.21 21.67 -6.27
N GLY A 7 -2.24 20.85 -5.26
CA GLY A 7 -2.94 21.08 -4.02
C GLY A 7 -2.10 20.68 -2.82
N ARG A 8 -2.61 20.93 -1.63
CA ARG A 8 -1.97 20.54 -0.37
C ARG A 8 -3.01 20.20 0.66
N SER A 9 -2.81 19.12 1.40
CA SER A 9 -3.67 18.75 2.53
C SER A 9 -2.90 17.97 3.58
N VAL A 10 -3.53 17.84 4.74
CA VAL A 10 -3.05 16.97 5.82
C VAL A 10 -3.16 15.52 5.37
N ILE A 11 -2.23 14.68 5.84
CA ILE A 11 -2.24 13.24 5.60
C ILE A 11 -2.82 12.48 6.79
N VAL A 12 -3.52 11.40 6.50
CA VAL A 12 -4.03 10.44 7.49
C VAL A 12 -3.72 9.01 7.03
N VAL A 13 -3.71 8.09 7.96
CA VAL A 13 -3.44 6.69 7.67
C VAL A 13 -4.52 6.06 6.79
N GLY A 14 -4.10 5.30 5.78
CA GLY A 14 -4.97 4.54 4.87
C GLY A 14 -4.55 3.07 4.81
N PRO A 15 -4.82 2.25 5.85
CA PRO A 15 -4.31 0.87 5.92
C PRO A 15 -4.98 -0.08 4.93
N THR A 16 -6.11 0.30 4.37
CA THR A 16 -6.87 -0.50 3.39
C THR A 16 -6.47 -0.22 1.93
N LEU A 17 -5.63 0.78 1.71
CA LEU A 17 -5.09 1.10 0.39
C LEU A 17 -3.97 0.13 0.02
N ASN A 18 -3.79 -0.13 -1.28
CA ASN A 18 -2.59 -0.77 -1.77
C ASN A 18 -1.40 0.18 -1.66
N MET A 19 -0.18 -0.36 -1.69
CA MET A 19 1.04 0.45 -1.54
C MET A 19 1.23 1.46 -2.68
N ASP A 20 0.69 1.19 -3.85
CA ASP A 20 0.70 2.07 -5.04
C ASP A 20 -0.49 3.01 -5.11
N GLN A 21 -1.39 2.99 -4.13
CA GLN A 21 -2.59 3.81 -4.08
C GLN A 21 -2.48 4.92 -3.03
N CYS A 22 -3.17 6.04 -3.29
CA CYS A 22 -3.41 7.07 -2.29
C CYS A 22 -4.86 7.57 -2.37
N GLY A 23 -5.45 7.83 -1.23
CA GLY A 23 -6.81 8.38 -1.15
C GLY A 23 -6.80 9.89 -1.28
N ILE A 24 -7.52 10.43 -2.27
CA ILE A 24 -7.65 11.87 -2.48
C ILE A 24 -9.09 12.31 -2.21
N PRO A 25 -9.30 13.41 -1.45
CA PRO A 25 -10.60 14.02 -1.30
C PRO A 25 -11.27 14.33 -2.65
N LYS A 26 -12.52 13.92 -2.83
CA LYS A 26 -13.29 14.15 -4.06
C LYS A 26 -13.25 15.60 -4.55
N LYS A 27 -13.43 16.56 -3.64
CA LYS A 27 -13.39 18.00 -3.98
C LYS A 27 -12.01 18.46 -4.43
N MET A 28 -10.95 17.90 -3.87
CA MET A 28 -9.58 18.19 -4.30
C MET A 28 -9.32 17.60 -5.70
N ALA A 29 -9.74 16.37 -5.94
CA ALA A 29 -9.60 15.73 -7.25
C ALA A 29 -10.34 16.51 -8.34
N LEU A 30 -11.54 16.99 -8.06
CA LEU A 30 -12.34 17.78 -8.98
C LEU A 30 -11.63 19.07 -9.46
N GLU A 31 -10.95 19.77 -8.56
CA GLU A 31 -10.16 20.95 -8.91
C GLU A 31 -8.82 20.60 -9.60
N LEU A 32 -8.14 19.55 -9.15
CA LEU A 32 -6.86 19.13 -9.72
C LEU A 32 -7.00 18.60 -11.15
N PHE A 33 -8.02 17.79 -11.42
CA PHE A 33 -8.27 17.19 -12.74
C PHE A 33 -9.18 18.03 -13.64
N LYS A 34 -9.47 19.28 -13.27
CA LYS A 34 -10.38 20.18 -14.01
C LYS A 34 -10.10 20.26 -15.53
N PRO A 35 -8.85 20.37 -16.01
CA PRO A 35 -8.56 20.37 -17.45
C PRO A 35 -8.96 19.07 -18.14
N HIS A 36 -8.61 17.94 -17.53
CA HIS A 36 -8.94 16.61 -18.05
C HIS A 36 -10.46 16.38 -18.06
N LEU A 37 -11.15 16.84 -17.01
CA LEU A 37 -12.60 16.77 -16.91
C LEU A 37 -13.30 17.60 -18.02
N MET A 38 -12.82 18.81 -18.28
CA MET A 38 -13.39 19.63 -19.34
C MET A 38 -13.24 18.96 -20.71
N ALA A 39 -12.07 18.41 -21.00
CA ALA A 39 -11.82 17.69 -22.24
C ALA A 39 -12.69 16.41 -22.36
N LYS A 40 -12.79 15.64 -21.28
CA LYS A 40 -13.58 14.40 -21.25
C LYS A 40 -15.09 14.63 -21.40
N LEU A 41 -15.62 15.70 -20.76
CA LEU A 41 -17.02 16.10 -20.88
C LEU A 41 -17.37 16.58 -22.30
N GLU A 42 -16.44 17.22 -22.99
CA GLU A 42 -16.58 17.62 -24.38
C GLU A 42 -16.53 16.41 -25.31
N GLU A 43 -15.57 15.51 -25.13
CA GLU A 43 -15.44 14.26 -25.87
C GLU A 43 -16.70 13.38 -25.79
N LYS A 44 -17.30 13.25 -24.60
CA LYS A 44 -18.53 12.49 -24.38
C LYS A 44 -19.81 13.22 -24.81
N GLY A 45 -19.69 14.46 -25.25
CA GLY A 45 -20.84 15.27 -25.72
C GLY A 45 -21.75 15.82 -24.62
N TYR A 46 -21.35 15.72 -23.33
CA TYR A 46 -22.11 16.32 -22.22
C TYR A 46 -22.01 17.85 -22.22
N ALA A 47 -20.97 18.40 -22.80
CA ALA A 47 -20.77 19.83 -22.97
C ALA A 47 -20.31 20.17 -24.37
N THR A 48 -20.94 21.14 -25.02
CA THR A 48 -20.57 21.63 -26.35
C THR A 48 -19.60 22.80 -26.32
N THR A 49 -19.38 23.40 -25.14
CA THR A 49 -18.50 24.54 -24.94
C THR A 49 -17.80 24.44 -23.58
N LEU A 50 -16.59 25.00 -23.50
CA LEU A 50 -15.82 25.08 -22.24
C LEU A 50 -16.61 25.78 -21.12
N LYS A 51 -17.48 26.76 -21.47
CA LYS A 51 -18.32 27.43 -20.49
C LYS A 51 -19.41 26.51 -19.91
N ALA A 52 -19.99 25.64 -20.77
CA ALA A 52 -20.96 24.64 -20.35
C ALA A 52 -20.29 23.56 -19.47
N ALA A 53 -19.13 23.04 -19.88
CA ALA A 53 -18.35 22.10 -19.09
C ALA A 53 -18.01 22.65 -17.69
N LYS A 54 -17.56 23.90 -17.62
CA LYS A 54 -17.26 24.56 -16.34
C LYS A 54 -18.47 24.66 -15.42
N ARG A 55 -19.66 24.98 -15.97
CA ARG A 55 -20.92 25.02 -15.19
C ARG A 55 -21.31 23.65 -14.66
N LEU A 56 -21.14 22.57 -15.45
CA LEU A 56 -21.40 21.20 -15.00
C LEU A 56 -20.48 20.81 -13.84
N ILE A 57 -19.18 21.14 -13.95
CA ILE A 57 -18.21 20.88 -12.88
C ILE A 57 -18.54 21.64 -11.62
N GLU A 58 -18.89 22.93 -11.72
CA GLU A 58 -19.29 23.77 -10.58
C GLU A 58 -20.62 23.31 -9.94
N GLY A 59 -21.50 22.69 -10.75
CA GLY A 59 -22.76 22.10 -10.28
C GLY A 59 -22.63 20.69 -9.72
N GLU A 60 -21.45 20.11 -9.71
CA GLU A 60 -21.17 18.73 -9.23
C GLU A 60 -22.16 17.68 -9.81
N ALA A 61 -22.48 17.79 -11.11
CA ALA A 61 -23.40 16.88 -11.79
C ALA A 61 -22.92 15.41 -11.77
N ASN A 62 -23.83 14.44 -11.87
CA ASN A 62 -23.49 13.02 -11.80
C ASN A 62 -22.52 12.60 -12.92
N GLU A 63 -22.69 13.14 -14.12
CA GLU A 63 -21.84 12.91 -15.29
C GLU A 63 -20.38 13.34 -15.03
N VAL A 64 -20.19 14.36 -14.19
CA VAL A 64 -18.84 14.83 -13.79
C VAL A 64 -18.15 13.77 -12.93
N TRP A 65 -18.89 13.16 -12.01
CA TRP A 65 -18.32 12.10 -11.15
C TRP A 65 -17.98 10.83 -11.92
N GLU A 66 -18.79 10.46 -12.90
CA GLU A 66 -18.47 9.33 -13.81
C GLU A 66 -17.20 9.60 -14.60
N CYS A 67 -17.11 10.78 -15.22
CA CYS A 67 -15.90 11.18 -15.97
C CYS A 67 -14.68 11.28 -15.04
N LEU A 68 -14.83 11.76 -13.81
CA LEU A 68 -13.73 11.87 -12.85
C LEU A 68 -13.20 10.49 -12.45
N ASN A 69 -14.07 9.51 -12.21
CA ASN A 69 -13.64 8.14 -11.91
C ASN A 69 -12.78 7.55 -13.04
N GLU A 70 -13.20 7.72 -14.30
CA GLU A 70 -12.43 7.25 -15.43
C GLU A 70 -11.05 7.93 -15.54
N ILE A 71 -11.00 9.24 -15.29
CA ILE A 71 -9.74 10.00 -15.33
C ILE A 71 -8.80 9.57 -14.21
N VAL A 72 -9.34 9.35 -13.02
CA VAL A 72 -8.57 8.91 -11.84
C VAL A 72 -7.95 7.52 -12.06
N ASP A 73 -8.64 6.63 -12.77
CA ASP A 73 -8.10 5.30 -13.12
C ASP A 73 -6.96 5.41 -14.17
N GLU A 74 -7.02 6.42 -15.04
CA GLU A 74 -6.06 6.59 -16.13
C GLU A 74 -4.80 7.37 -15.74
N TYR A 75 -4.95 8.40 -14.91
CA TYR A 75 -3.87 9.35 -14.60
C TYR A 75 -3.32 9.17 -13.18
N PRO A 76 -1.99 8.96 -13.03
CA PRO A 76 -1.36 8.95 -11.73
C PRO A 76 -1.25 10.37 -11.17
N ILE A 77 -1.04 10.46 -9.87
CA ILE A 77 -0.70 11.71 -9.20
C ILE A 77 0.64 11.57 -8.51
N MET A 78 1.31 12.68 -8.26
CA MET A 78 2.55 12.73 -7.49
C MET A 78 2.29 13.35 -6.12
N LEU A 79 2.76 12.68 -5.07
CA LEU A 79 2.79 13.22 -3.71
C LEU A 79 4.21 13.68 -3.35
N ASN A 80 4.32 14.81 -2.69
CA ASN A 80 5.57 15.35 -2.17
C ASN A 80 5.41 15.80 -0.72
N ARG A 81 6.36 15.41 0.13
CA ARG A 81 6.51 15.97 1.48
C ARG A 81 7.78 16.82 1.55
N ALA A 82 7.63 18.08 1.95
CA ALA A 82 8.76 18.94 2.24
C ALA A 82 9.32 18.66 3.67
N PRO A 83 10.65 18.70 3.86
CA PRO A 83 11.68 18.98 2.85
C PRO A 83 11.94 17.78 1.93
N THR A 84 12.15 18.05 0.64
CA THR A 84 12.47 17.03 -0.36
C THR A 84 13.97 16.72 -0.32
N LEU A 85 14.36 15.78 0.54
CA LEU A 85 15.77 15.47 0.80
C LEU A 85 16.39 14.49 -0.20
N HIS A 86 15.56 13.61 -0.78
CA HIS A 86 16.00 12.59 -1.74
C HIS A 86 14.86 12.24 -2.73
N LYS A 87 15.17 11.45 -3.74
CA LYS A 87 14.22 11.12 -4.82
C LYS A 87 12.92 10.46 -4.32
N LEU A 88 12.95 9.70 -3.23
CA LEU A 88 11.77 9.02 -2.67
C LEU A 88 10.84 9.98 -1.90
N SER A 89 11.23 11.24 -1.70
CA SER A 89 10.35 12.27 -1.14
C SER A 89 9.32 12.79 -2.14
N ILE A 90 9.39 12.35 -3.39
CA ILE A 90 8.38 12.54 -4.43
C ILE A 90 8.11 11.17 -5.05
N GLN A 91 6.88 10.69 -4.96
CA GLN A 91 6.49 9.41 -5.55
C GLN A 91 5.11 9.54 -6.22
N ALA A 92 4.88 8.71 -7.24
CA ALA A 92 3.62 8.62 -7.94
C ALA A 92 2.72 7.54 -7.32
N PHE A 93 1.42 7.77 -7.40
CA PHE A 93 0.38 6.87 -6.90
C PHE A 93 -0.82 6.86 -7.84
N HIS A 94 -1.55 5.75 -7.84
CA HIS A 94 -2.90 5.69 -8.39
C HIS A 94 -3.87 6.34 -7.39
N PRO A 95 -4.57 7.43 -7.77
CA PRO A 95 -5.50 8.08 -6.87
C PRO A 95 -6.78 7.25 -6.70
N VAL A 96 -7.30 7.23 -5.46
CA VAL A 96 -8.61 6.65 -5.12
C VAL A 96 -9.45 7.76 -4.51
N LEU A 97 -10.65 7.96 -5.02
CA LEU A 97 -11.55 9.01 -4.53
C LEU A 97 -12.10 8.63 -3.16
N ILE A 98 -11.92 9.51 -2.19
CA ILE A 98 -12.40 9.32 -0.83
C ILE A 98 -13.26 10.50 -0.37
N ASP A 99 -14.16 10.22 0.56
CA ASP A 99 -14.87 11.27 1.29
C ASP A 99 -13.97 11.83 2.38
N GLY A 100 -14.14 13.13 2.67
CA GLY A 100 -13.34 13.83 3.67
C GLY A 100 -12.49 14.96 3.08
N LYS A 101 -11.49 15.43 3.86
CA LYS A 101 -10.64 16.57 3.50
C LYS A 101 -9.15 16.25 3.54
N ALA A 102 -8.77 15.11 4.12
CA ALA A 102 -7.38 14.69 4.28
C ALA A 102 -7.01 13.64 3.24
N ILE A 103 -5.76 13.64 2.82
CA ILE A 103 -5.18 12.63 1.93
C ILE A 103 -4.94 11.36 2.74
N ARG A 104 -5.37 10.20 2.25
CA ARG A 104 -5.03 8.91 2.86
C ARG A 104 -3.77 8.35 2.23
N LEU A 105 -2.83 7.98 3.08
CA LEU A 105 -1.53 7.45 2.67
C LEU A 105 -1.29 6.07 3.29
N HIS A 106 -0.77 5.15 2.49
CA HIS A 106 -0.42 3.82 2.98
C HIS A 106 0.75 3.92 4.00
N PRO A 107 0.67 3.26 5.15
CA PRO A 107 1.69 3.41 6.21
C PRO A 107 3.10 2.96 5.79
N LEU A 108 3.26 2.00 4.87
CA LEU A 108 4.58 1.52 4.42
C LEU A 108 5.38 2.58 3.63
N VAL A 109 4.73 3.55 3.00
CA VAL A 109 5.43 4.60 2.25
C VAL A 109 5.86 5.78 3.13
N CYS A 110 5.38 5.87 4.36
CA CYS A 110 5.71 6.96 5.29
C CYS A 110 7.20 7.09 5.55
N ALA A 111 7.92 5.96 5.65
CA ALA A 111 9.37 5.97 5.86
C ALA A 111 10.13 6.63 4.71
N ALA A 112 9.68 6.45 3.46
CA ALA A 112 10.26 7.07 2.28
C ALA A 112 10.07 8.58 2.24
N PHE A 113 8.92 9.07 2.70
CA PHE A 113 8.62 10.50 2.82
C PHE A 113 9.15 11.13 4.12
N ASN A 114 9.63 10.33 5.06
CA ASN A 114 9.87 10.75 6.45
C ASN A 114 8.63 11.45 7.03
N ALA A 115 7.44 10.87 6.80
CA ALA A 115 6.15 11.42 7.17
C ALA A 115 5.57 10.68 8.37
N ASP A 116 4.83 11.40 9.21
CA ASP A 116 3.99 10.86 10.27
C ASP A 116 2.59 11.49 10.23
N PHE A 117 1.67 10.96 11.04
CA PHE A 117 0.26 11.38 11.02
C PHE A 117 -0.10 12.31 12.18
N ASP A 118 0.85 13.10 12.63
CA ASP A 118 0.69 14.07 13.73
C ASP A 118 0.22 15.46 13.29
N GLY A 119 -0.09 15.62 12.01
CA GLY A 119 -0.48 16.89 11.40
C GLY A 119 0.34 17.25 10.15
N ASP A 120 1.20 16.34 9.71
CA ASP A 120 1.96 16.50 8.47
C ASP A 120 1.07 16.75 7.27
N GLN A 121 1.56 17.59 6.36
CA GLN A 121 0.91 17.91 5.10
C GLN A 121 1.75 17.45 3.93
N MET A 122 1.10 17.05 2.85
CA MET A 122 1.74 16.72 1.58
C MET A 122 1.17 17.53 0.44
N ALA A 123 2.02 17.87 -0.52
CA ALA A 123 1.62 18.46 -1.78
C ALA A 123 1.22 17.35 -2.76
N VAL A 124 0.20 17.63 -3.57
CA VAL A 124 -0.29 16.77 -4.66
C VAL A 124 -0.06 17.50 -5.97
N HIS A 125 0.47 16.79 -6.97
CA HIS A 125 0.69 17.32 -8.32
C HIS A 125 0.11 16.36 -9.35
N VAL A 126 -0.51 16.90 -10.39
CA VAL A 126 -1.03 16.12 -11.52
C VAL A 126 -0.11 16.31 -12.72
N PRO A 127 0.48 15.23 -13.27
CA PRO A 127 1.23 15.33 -14.52
C PRO A 127 0.27 15.60 -15.68
N LEU A 128 0.59 16.59 -16.51
CA LEU A 128 -0.31 17.05 -17.57
C LEU A 128 0.06 16.49 -18.95
N SER A 129 1.36 16.38 -19.26
CA SER A 129 1.80 15.86 -20.55
C SER A 129 1.85 14.32 -20.54
N GLN A 130 1.70 13.71 -21.70
CA GLN A 130 1.77 12.24 -21.82
C GLN A 130 3.15 11.70 -21.42
N GLU A 131 4.21 12.45 -21.73
CA GLU A 131 5.59 12.11 -21.32
C GLU A 131 5.71 12.12 -19.80
N ALA A 132 5.17 13.15 -19.13
CA ALA A 132 5.19 13.25 -17.66
C ALA A 132 4.35 12.12 -17.00
N VAL A 133 3.22 11.77 -17.60
CA VAL A 133 2.39 10.63 -17.14
C VAL A 133 3.15 9.31 -17.29
N ALA A 134 3.82 9.10 -18.44
CA ALA A 134 4.63 7.90 -18.67
C ALA A 134 5.80 7.82 -17.69
N GLU A 135 6.51 8.93 -17.47
CA GLU A 135 7.61 9.00 -16.50
C GLU A 135 7.13 8.73 -15.08
N ALA A 136 5.99 9.28 -14.67
CA ALA A 136 5.37 9.02 -13.38
C ALA A 136 5.03 7.53 -13.21
N LYS A 137 4.42 6.89 -14.21
CA LYS A 137 4.04 5.47 -14.18
C LYS A 137 5.24 4.52 -14.19
N ILE A 138 6.29 4.82 -14.95
CA ILE A 138 7.41 3.90 -15.17
C ILE A 138 8.51 4.07 -14.10
N LEU A 139 8.80 5.31 -13.69
CA LEU A 139 9.95 5.61 -12.84
C LEU A 139 9.58 6.01 -11.41
N MET A 140 8.39 6.60 -11.20
CA MET A 140 8.08 7.25 -9.94
C MET A 140 7.04 6.52 -9.09
N MET A 141 6.42 5.45 -9.58
CA MET A 141 5.45 4.68 -8.79
C MET A 141 6.06 4.17 -7.50
N SER A 142 5.32 4.27 -6.40
CA SER A 142 5.76 3.82 -5.07
C SER A 142 6.11 2.33 -5.03
N SER A 143 5.37 1.50 -5.77
CA SER A 143 5.64 0.05 -5.91
C SER A 143 6.99 -0.26 -6.56
N MET A 144 7.51 0.63 -7.40
CA MET A 144 8.82 0.46 -8.05
C MET A 144 9.98 1.06 -7.25
N ASN A 145 9.68 1.90 -6.24
CA ASN A 145 10.67 2.61 -5.45
C ASN A 145 10.78 2.08 -4.02
N ILE A 146 10.89 0.76 -3.87
CA ILE A 146 10.94 0.06 -2.60
C ILE A 146 12.31 0.18 -1.93
N LEU A 147 13.40 0.37 -2.71
CA LEU A 147 14.77 0.38 -2.21
C LEU A 147 15.31 1.79 -1.96
N LEU A 148 16.06 1.94 -0.87
CA LEU A 148 16.87 3.11 -0.61
C LEU A 148 18.04 3.20 -1.60
N PRO A 149 18.18 4.33 -2.32
CA PRO A 149 19.30 4.49 -3.26
C PRO A 149 20.69 4.44 -2.60
N ALA A 150 20.77 4.88 -1.33
CA ALA A 150 22.04 4.95 -0.61
C ALA A 150 22.58 3.58 -0.17
N SER A 151 21.70 2.61 0.14
CA SER A 151 22.11 1.32 0.73
C SER A 151 21.62 0.10 -0.04
N GLY A 152 20.71 0.27 -0.99
CA GLY A 152 20.06 -0.84 -1.70
C GLY A 152 19.18 -1.73 -0.82
N ARG A 153 18.86 -1.29 0.40
CA ARG A 153 17.97 -2.02 1.31
C ARG A 153 16.54 -1.54 1.14
N ALA A 154 15.57 -2.41 1.43
CA ALA A 154 14.18 -2.04 1.41
C ALA A 154 13.88 -0.92 2.43
N ILE A 155 13.17 0.13 1.98
CA ILE A 155 12.67 1.20 2.83
C ILE A 155 11.20 0.97 3.21
N ALA A 156 10.41 0.34 2.34
CA ALA A 156 9.04 -0.04 2.61
C ALA A 156 9.01 -1.32 3.47
N VAL A 157 9.29 -1.15 4.75
CA VAL A 157 9.31 -2.24 5.74
C VAL A 157 8.28 -1.94 6.82
N PRO A 158 7.56 -2.96 7.33
CA PRO A 158 6.68 -2.77 8.48
C PRO A 158 7.37 -2.04 9.62
N SER A 159 6.64 -1.14 10.29
CA SER A 159 7.16 -0.32 11.38
C SER A 159 6.15 -0.25 12.54
N GLN A 160 6.61 0.21 13.69
CA GLN A 160 5.76 0.47 14.88
C GLN A 160 4.82 -0.71 15.23
N ASP A 161 3.51 -0.48 15.22
CA ASP A 161 2.49 -1.46 15.62
C ASP A 161 2.42 -2.67 14.68
N MET A 162 2.80 -2.51 13.41
CA MET A 162 2.88 -3.64 12.47
C MET A 162 3.97 -4.63 12.88
N ILE A 163 5.14 -4.13 13.34
CA ILE A 163 6.20 -5.00 13.86
C ILE A 163 5.73 -5.71 15.13
N LEU A 164 5.04 -4.99 16.01
CA LEU A 164 4.50 -5.56 17.25
C LEU A 164 3.49 -6.67 16.93
N GLY A 165 2.62 -6.46 15.95
CA GLY A 165 1.65 -7.46 15.49
C GLY A 165 2.33 -8.72 14.92
N ILE A 166 3.30 -8.56 14.03
CA ILE A 166 4.06 -9.69 13.46
C ILE A 166 4.87 -10.42 14.55
N TYR A 167 5.48 -9.66 15.46
CA TYR A 167 6.18 -10.24 16.61
C TYR A 167 5.23 -11.07 17.46
N TYR A 168 4.06 -10.54 17.82
CA TYR A 168 3.04 -11.25 18.59
C TYR A 168 2.58 -12.54 17.89
N LEU A 169 2.28 -12.47 16.59
CA LEU A 169 1.90 -13.66 15.80
C LEU A 169 3.00 -14.74 15.80
N SER A 170 4.27 -14.34 15.78
CA SER A 170 5.39 -15.26 15.69
C SER A 170 5.84 -15.86 17.04
N LEU A 171 5.26 -15.38 18.17
CA LEU A 171 5.56 -15.90 19.50
C LEU A 171 5.18 -17.38 19.64
N GLU A 172 5.86 -18.05 20.54
CA GLU A 172 5.51 -19.39 21.00
C GLU A 172 5.24 -19.38 22.49
N LYS A 173 4.30 -20.20 22.95
CA LYS A 173 3.93 -20.33 24.35
C LYS A 173 3.75 -21.79 24.69
N ASP A 174 4.32 -22.20 25.83
CA ASP A 174 4.19 -23.56 26.35
C ASP A 174 2.94 -23.71 27.21
N GLY A 175 2.37 -24.91 27.26
CA GLY A 175 1.21 -25.23 28.10
C GLY A 175 -0.10 -24.63 27.60
N VAL A 176 -0.21 -24.25 26.33
CA VAL A 176 -1.44 -23.73 25.74
C VAL A 176 -2.26 -24.82 25.06
N GLN A 177 -3.54 -24.52 24.84
CA GLN A 177 -4.47 -25.49 24.27
C GLN A 177 -4.03 -25.92 22.85
N GLY A 178 -3.98 -27.23 22.62
CA GLY A 178 -3.67 -27.81 21.31
C GLY A 178 -2.19 -27.98 21.02
N GLU A 179 -1.32 -27.77 22.03
CA GLU A 179 0.12 -27.99 21.91
C GLU A 179 0.46 -29.43 21.49
N HIS A 180 1.50 -29.57 20.65
CA HIS A 180 2.03 -30.84 20.10
C HIS A 180 1.08 -31.62 19.19
N LYS A 181 -0.09 -31.10 18.85
CA LYS A 181 -0.99 -31.76 17.90
C LYS A 181 -0.37 -31.80 16.50
N LEU A 182 -0.72 -32.87 15.77
CA LEU A 182 -0.35 -33.06 14.36
C LEU A 182 -1.56 -32.69 13.48
N PHE A 183 -1.33 -31.89 12.46
CA PHE A 183 -2.32 -31.49 11.47
C PHE A 183 -1.86 -31.92 10.08
N THR A 184 -2.80 -32.28 9.23
CA THR A 184 -2.52 -32.76 7.88
C THR A 184 -2.12 -31.63 6.95
N ASP A 185 -2.75 -30.45 7.10
CA ASP A 185 -2.50 -29.27 6.30
C ASP A 185 -2.81 -27.97 7.06
N VAL A 186 -2.54 -26.84 6.42
CA VAL A 186 -2.77 -25.49 6.97
C VAL A 186 -4.26 -25.20 7.16
N ASN A 187 -5.14 -25.74 6.31
CA ASN A 187 -6.60 -25.52 6.40
C ASN A 187 -7.18 -26.16 7.64
N GLU A 188 -6.71 -27.37 7.97
CA GLU A 188 -7.12 -28.05 9.22
C GLU A 188 -6.71 -27.23 10.46
N VAL A 189 -5.53 -26.61 10.44
CA VAL A 189 -5.06 -25.71 11.51
C VAL A 189 -5.98 -24.49 11.66
N LYS A 190 -6.39 -23.87 10.55
CA LYS A 190 -7.32 -22.72 10.56
C LYS A 190 -8.68 -23.09 11.15
N ILE A 191 -9.25 -24.20 10.68
CA ILE A 191 -10.54 -24.71 11.20
C ILE A 191 -10.46 -24.96 12.71
N ALA A 192 -9.35 -25.56 13.17
CA ALA A 192 -9.15 -25.81 14.58
C ALA A 192 -8.99 -24.53 15.40
N LEU A 193 -8.36 -23.49 14.84
CA LEU A 193 -8.24 -22.16 15.43
C LEU A 193 -9.62 -21.48 15.53
N ASP A 194 -10.40 -21.47 14.47
CA ASP A 194 -11.75 -20.89 14.42
C ASP A 194 -12.69 -21.56 15.40
N MET A 195 -12.53 -22.87 15.61
CA MET A 195 -13.26 -23.63 16.62
C MET A 195 -12.74 -23.45 18.05
N ASN A 196 -11.74 -22.59 18.26
CA ASN A 196 -11.06 -22.41 19.56
C ASN A 196 -10.52 -23.72 20.18
N LYS A 197 -10.06 -24.66 19.35
CA LYS A 197 -9.47 -25.94 19.81
C LYS A 197 -7.95 -25.90 19.91
N ILE A 198 -7.33 -24.86 19.39
CA ILE A 198 -5.89 -24.57 19.46
C ILE A 198 -5.68 -23.09 19.71
N ASP A 199 -4.59 -22.78 20.43
CA ASP A 199 -4.15 -21.41 20.66
C ASP A 199 -3.28 -20.91 19.51
N LEU A 200 -3.27 -19.58 19.26
CA LEU A 200 -2.48 -18.92 18.24
C LEU A 200 -0.97 -19.19 18.39
N HIS A 201 -0.51 -19.31 19.65
CA HIS A 201 0.90 -19.49 20.01
C HIS A 201 1.27 -20.95 20.28
N ALA A 202 0.33 -21.89 20.06
CA ALA A 202 0.56 -23.31 20.30
C ALA A 202 1.63 -23.86 19.35
N LYS A 203 2.58 -24.60 19.91
CA LYS A 203 3.56 -25.38 19.14
C LYS A 203 2.87 -26.59 18.53
N ILE A 204 2.80 -26.65 17.23
CA ILE A 204 2.12 -27.70 16.47
C ILE A 204 3.06 -28.35 15.45
N ARG A 205 2.63 -29.48 14.93
CA ARG A 205 3.26 -30.16 13.78
C ARG A 205 2.28 -30.15 12.62
N THR A 206 2.73 -29.74 11.46
CA THR A 206 1.92 -29.78 10.24
C THR A 206 2.75 -30.20 9.04
N LYS A 207 2.08 -30.74 8.04
CA LYS A 207 2.70 -31.11 6.78
C LYS A 207 2.70 -29.89 5.85
N LEU A 208 3.90 -29.53 5.37
CA LEU A 208 4.12 -28.50 4.37
C LEU A 208 5.06 -29.08 3.30
N ASP A 209 4.68 -29.01 2.02
CA ASP A 209 5.45 -29.57 0.90
C ASP A 209 5.96 -31.01 1.15
N ASP A 210 5.05 -31.89 1.61
CA ASP A 210 5.33 -33.28 1.98
C ASP A 210 6.30 -33.49 3.16
N LYS A 211 6.71 -32.44 3.85
CA LYS A 211 7.57 -32.49 5.03
C LYS A 211 6.80 -32.11 6.28
N VAL A 212 7.01 -32.83 7.37
CA VAL A 212 6.48 -32.45 8.67
C VAL A 212 7.38 -31.38 9.28
N ILE A 213 6.82 -30.23 9.53
CA ILE A 213 7.50 -29.11 10.18
C ILE A 213 6.95 -28.87 11.61
N HIS A 214 7.82 -28.40 12.49
CA HIS A 214 7.46 -27.89 13.80
C HIS A 214 7.32 -26.38 13.71
N THR A 215 6.16 -25.84 14.10
CA THR A 215 5.86 -24.41 13.97
C THR A 215 4.79 -24.01 14.98
N THR A 216 4.34 -22.76 14.91
CA THR A 216 3.16 -22.28 15.64
C THR A 216 2.06 -21.89 14.66
N VAL A 217 0.82 -21.83 15.17
CA VAL A 217 -0.33 -21.43 14.35
C VAL A 217 -0.13 -20.02 13.74
N GLY A 218 0.35 -19.07 14.55
CA GLY A 218 0.59 -17.71 14.07
C GLY A 218 1.69 -17.62 13.00
N ARG A 219 2.74 -18.45 13.07
CA ARG A 219 3.78 -18.52 12.03
C ARG A 219 3.25 -19.10 10.72
N LEU A 220 2.31 -20.05 10.78
CA LEU A 220 1.64 -20.54 9.58
C LEU A 220 0.79 -19.48 8.89
N ILE A 221 0.10 -18.65 9.66
CA ILE A 221 -0.65 -17.50 9.12
C ILE A 221 0.29 -16.53 8.40
N ILE A 222 1.48 -16.27 8.96
CA ILE A 222 2.50 -15.45 8.28
C ILE A 222 2.99 -16.15 7.02
N HIS A 223 3.26 -17.45 7.07
CA HIS A 223 3.72 -18.20 5.90
C HIS A 223 2.75 -18.15 4.71
N GLU A 224 1.45 -18.14 4.97
CA GLU A 224 0.43 -18.13 3.91
C GLU A 224 0.46 -16.88 3.02
N ILE A 225 0.90 -15.76 3.56
CA ILE A 225 1.06 -14.50 2.80
C ILE A 225 2.43 -14.38 2.13
N LEU A 226 3.36 -15.29 2.43
CA LEU A 226 4.70 -15.29 1.85
C LEU A 226 4.72 -16.08 0.53
N PRO A 227 5.55 -15.67 -0.44
CA PRO A 227 5.78 -16.46 -1.65
C PRO A 227 6.41 -17.84 -1.33
N ASP A 228 6.07 -18.85 -2.12
CA ASP A 228 6.51 -20.24 -1.92
C ASP A 228 8.03 -20.44 -1.91
N PHE A 229 8.79 -19.57 -2.57
CA PHE A 229 10.25 -19.63 -2.60
C PHE A 229 10.94 -19.20 -1.30
N VAL A 230 10.20 -18.72 -0.30
CA VAL A 230 10.79 -18.25 0.96
C VAL A 230 11.11 -19.43 1.88
N PRO A 231 12.38 -19.63 2.24
CA PRO A 231 12.78 -20.79 3.04
C PRO A 231 12.31 -20.66 4.51
N ALA A 232 11.98 -21.79 5.12
CA ALA A 232 11.40 -21.86 6.47
C ALA A 232 12.28 -21.21 7.56
N ASN A 233 13.59 -21.20 7.41
CA ASN A 233 14.51 -20.58 8.39
C ASN A 233 14.37 -19.06 8.49
N LEU A 234 13.74 -18.40 7.51
CA LEU A 234 13.50 -16.97 7.55
C LEU A 234 12.20 -16.58 8.25
N TRP A 235 11.15 -17.41 8.19
CA TRP A 235 9.85 -17.11 8.78
C TRP A 235 9.48 -17.95 10.00
N ASN A 236 9.98 -19.19 10.10
CA ASN A 236 9.64 -20.11 11.20
C ASN A 236 10.47 -19.85 12.47
N LYS A 237 10.44 -18.62 12.93
CA LYS A 237 11.10 -18.15 14.16
C LYS A 237 10.36 -16.95 14.72
N ILE A 238 10.75 -16.49 15.90
CA ILE A 238 10.25 -15.20 16.43
C ILE A 238 10.80 -14.07 15.58
N LEU A 239 9.89 -13.34 14.92
CA LEU A 239 10.24 -12.28 13.96
C LEU A 239 10.41 -10.94 14.69
N LYS A 240 11.63 -10.44 14.71
CA LYS A 240 11.98 -9.09 15.18
C LYS A 240 12.12 -8.14 14.00
N LYS A 241 12.18 -6.83 14.25
CA LYS A 241 12.36 -5.79 13.22
C LYS A 241 13.46 -6.12 12.19
N LYS A 242 14.59 -6.65 12.66
CA LYS A 242 15.74 -7.01 11.82
C LYS A 242 15.44 -8.21 10.92
N ASP A 243 14.70 -9.19 11.44
CA ASP A 243 14.31 -10.39 10.70
C ASP A 243 13.31 -10.06 9.60
N ILE A 244 12.35 -9.18 9.89
CA ILE A 244 11.37 -8.70 8.91
C ILE A 244 12.09 -7.96 7.76
N GLY A 245 13.03 -7.07 8.08
CA GLY A 245 13.85 -6.42 7.04
C GLY A 245 14.61 -7.39 6.17
N THR A 246 15.22 -8.43 6.77
CA THR A 246 15.93 -9.49 6.03
C THR A 246 14.97 -10.30 5.16
N LEU A 247 13.76 -10.56 5.64
CA LEU A 247 12.72 -11.29 4.91
C LEU A 247 12.28 -10.50 3.66
N VAL A 248 11.98 -9.20 3.82
CA VAL A 248 11.61 -8.31 2.70
C VAL A 248 12.76 -8.20 1.68
N ASP A 249 14.00 -8.02 2.14
CA ASP A 249 15.18 -7.99 1.25
C ASP A 249 15.36 -9.31 0.48
N TYR A 250 15.08 -10.45 1.12
CA TYR A 250 15.14 -11.77 0.48
C TYR A 250 14.06 -11.91 -0.59
N ILE A 251 12.81 -11.53 -0.27
CA ILE A 251 11.69 -11.59 -1.22
C ILE A 251 11.98 -10.70 -2.42
N TYR A 252 12.47 -9.48 -2.20
CA TYR A 252 12.81 -8.57 -3.29
C TYR A 252 13.90 -9.12 -4.22
N LYS A 253 14.94 -9.73 -3.66
CA LYS A 253 16.04 -10.30 -4.45
C LYS A 253 15.63 -11.48 -5.35
N HIS A 254 14.62 -12.24 -4.95
CA HIS A 254 14.18 -13.44 -5.67
C HIS A 254 12.88 -13.25 -6.46
N GLY A 255 11.99 -12.39 -5.98
CA GLY A 255 10.67 -12.12 -6.59
C GLY A 255 10.56 -10.76 -7.30
N GLY A 256 11.52 -9.87 -7.09
CA GLY A 256 11.55 -8.55 -7.71
C GLY A 256 10.44 -7.61 -7.21
N TYR A 257 10.21 -6.56 -7.98
CA TYR A 257 9.22 -5.51 -7.66
C TYR A 257 7.76 -5.95 -7.89
N GLU A 258 7.54 -7.03 -8.65
CA GLU A 258 6.18 -7.51 -8.93
C GLU A 258 5.56 -8.28 -7.76
N VAL A 259 6.41 -8.95 -6.97
CA VAL A 259 5.98 -9.82 -5.86
C VAL A 259 6.04 -9.09 -4.52
N THR A 260 7.06 -8.27 -4.31
CA THR A 260 7.33 -7.66 -2.99
C THR A 260 6.24 -6.69 -2.49
N PRO A 261 5.54 -5.89 -3.33
CA PRO A 261 4.49 -4.98 -2.88
C PRO A 261 3.15 -5.66 -2.56
N ARG A 262 3.00 -6.93 -2.88
CA ARG A 262 1.79 -7.73 -2.61
C ARG A 262 1.85 -8.34 -1.23
#